data_7768ee0725d32b77156a65eafd4eec31
#
_entry.id   7768ee0725d32b77156a65eafd4eec31
#
_cell.length_a   1.000
_cell.length_b   1.000
_cell.length_c   1.000
_cell.angle_alpha   90.00
_cell.angle_beta   90.00
_cell.angle_gamma   90.00
#
_symmetry.space_group_name_H-M   'P 1'
#
loop_
_entity.id
_entity.type
_entity.pdbx_description
1 polymer ?
#
loop_
_entity_poly.entity_id
_entity_poly.type
_entity_poly.pdbx_seq_one_letter_code
_entity_poly.pdbx_strand_id
1 'polypeptide(L)'
;MEEFDNYKYEKELRDKGIKFIAGVDEVGRGPLVGPVVAACVVLPEEFNLDGLTDSKKLSEKKRDFYFEEVKRQALGYGIGIIDEKKIDEVNIYEATKLAMKEAIEDCKKMCKIEHVLIDAMPLELDVDITSIIKGDLKSITISAASVIAKVTRDRMLDELHEKYPMYDFKKNKGYPTKKHLEAIEEYGIIDEHRRSYGPVKNYLEKSE
;
A
#
# COMPACT_ATOMS: atom_id res chain seq x y z
N MET A 1 -7.46 30.20 -4.29
CA MET A 1 -6.95 28.83 -4.38
C MET A 1 -8.15 27.96 -4.63
N GLU A 2 -8.19 27.26 -5.77
CA GLU A 2 -9.26 26.28 -5.99
C GLU A 2 -9.17 25.24 -4.87
N GLU A 3 -10.26 25.02 -4.17
CA GLU A 3 -10.39 24.00 -3.15
C GLU A 3 -10.22 22.64 -3.86
N PHE A 4 -9.21 21.88 -3.48
CA PHE A 4 -8.86 20.65 -4.16
C PHE A 4 -9.90 19.58 -3.81
N ASP A 5 -10.84 19.32 -4.74
CA ASP A 5 -11.90 18.33 -4.58
C ASP A 5 -11.33 16.91 -4.83
N ASN A 6 -11.04 16.18 -3.76
CA ASN A 6 -10.59 14.80 -3.82
C ASN A 6 -11.72 13.77 -4.08
N TYR A 7 -12.95 14.22 -4.27
CA TYR A 7 -14.09 13.39 -4.68
C TYR A 7 -14.40 13.51 -6.18
N LYS A 8 -13.63 14.30 -6.92
CA LYS A 8 -13.93 14.61 -8.33
C LYS A 8 -14.10 13.36 -9.19
N TYR A 9 -13.17 12.41 -9.12
CA TYR A 9 -13.21 11.20 -9.93
C TYR A 9 -14.40 10.30 -9.59
N GLU A 10 -14.70 10.17 -8.32
CA GLU A 10 -15.84 9.41 -7.83
C GLU A 10 -17.15 10.04 -8.29
N LYS A 11 -17.30 11.36 -8.22
CA LYS A 11 -18.48 12.10 -8.72
C LYS A 11 -18.67 11.90 -10.22
N GLU A 12 -17.62 12.09 -11.01
CA GLU A 12 -17.68 11.92 -12.48
C GLU A 12 -18.10 10.49 -12.89
N LEU A 13 -17.71 9.46 -12.12
CA LEU A 13 -18.11 8.08 -12.38
C LEU A 13 -19.56 7.82 -11.92
N ARG A 14 -19.98 8.38 -10.79
CA ARG A 14 -21.36 8.28 -10.28
C ARG A 14 -22.36 8.98 -11.20
N ASP A 15 -22.00 10.13 -11.79
CA ASP A 15 -22.81 10.81 -12.80
C ASP A 15 -23.05 9.95 -14.05
N LYS A 16 -22.17 8.97 -14.32
CA LYS A 16 -22.33 7.96 -15.37
C LYS A 16 -23.08 6.70 -14.90
N GLY A 17 -23.59 6.69 -13.67
CA GLY A 17 -24.36 5.58 -13.08
C GLY A 17 -23.52 4.49 -12.41
N ILE A 18 -22.21 4.65 -12.28
CA ILE A 18 -21.32 3.70 -11.63
C ILE A 18 -21.38 3.92 -10.11
N LYS A 19 -21.74 2.89 -9.35
CA LYS A 19 -21.98 2.97 -7.90
C LYS A 19 -20.84 2.38 -7.06
N PHE A 20 -20.24 1.27 -7.51
CA PHE A 20 -19.23 0.54 -6.77
C PHE A 20 -17.83 0.83 -7.33
N ILE A 21 -17.28 1.96 -6.88
CA ILE A 21 -15.98 2.48 -7.32
C ILE A 21 -14.93 2.05 -6.30
N ALA A 22 -13.97 1.25 -6.73
CA ALA A 22 -12.84 0.83 -5.90
C ALA A 22 -11.65 1.78 -6.08
N GLY A 23 -11.00 2.13 -4.99
CA GLY A 23 -9.68 2.76 -4.98
C GLY A 23 -8.61 1.74 -4.62
N VAL A 24 -7.47 1.78 -5.30
CA VAL A 24 -6.34 0.86 -5.07
C VAL A 24 -5.04 1.63 -4.94
N ASP A 25 -4.27 1.31 -3.90
CA ASP A 25 -2.92 1.85 -3.67
C ASP A 25 -2.00 0.80 -3.06
N GLU A 26 -0.68 1.01 -3.15
CA GLU A 26 0.32 0.13 -2.60
C GLU A 26 1.30 0.85 -1.68
N VAL A 27 1.99 0.08 -0.86
CA VAL A 27 3.11 0.51 -0.01
C VAL A 27 4.19 -0.55 0.07
N GLY A 28 5.44 -0.11 0.25
CA GLY A 28 6.52 -1.04 0.51
C GLY A 28 7.32 -1.46 -0.71
N ARG A 29 7.35 -0.66 -1.80
CA ARG A 29 8.17 -0.94 -2.98
C ARG A 29 9.66 -0.70 -2.74
N GLY A 30 10.03 0.36 -2.04
CA GLY A 30 11.42 0.78 -1.81
C GLY A 30 12.18 0.14 -0.64
N PRO A 31 11.55 -0.39 0.42
CA PRO A 31 12.25 -1.02 1.53
C PRO A 31 13.07 -2.25 1.12
N LEU A 32 14.15 -2.51 1.88
CA LEU A 32 15.03 -3.68 1.71
C LEU A 32 14.47 -4.95 2.36
N VAL A 33 13.42 -4.83 3.18
CA VAL A 33 12.88 -5.92 4.00
C VAL A 33 11.36 -5.92 4.01
N GLY A 34 10.80 -7.13 4.09
CA GLY A 34 9.37 -7.37 4.23
C GLY A 34 8.56 -7.22 2.94
N PRO A 35 7.25 -7.41 3.01
CA PRO A 35 6.38 -7.51 1.85
C PRO A 35 6.12 -6.16 1.17
N VAL A 36 5.64 -6.22 -0.08
CA VAL A 36 4.82 -5.16 -0.67
C VAL A 36 3.35 -5.45 -0.32
N VAL A 37 2.64 -4.41 0.09
CA VAL A 37 1.23 -4.51 0.51
C VAL A 37 0.40 -3.56 -0.35
N ALA A 38 -0.70 -4.05 -0.89
CA ALA A 38 -1.70 -3.25 -1.56
C ALA A 38 -3.04 -3.35 -0.82
N ALA A 39 -3.86 -2.33 -0.97
CA ALA A 39 -5.24 -2.36 -0.50
C ALA A 39 -6.20 -1.90 -1.60
N CYS A 40 -7.40 -2.45 -1.54
CA CYS A 40 -8.54 -2.06 -2.35
C CYS A 40 -9.67 -1.66 -1.41
N VAL A 41 -10.31 -0.51 -1.66
CA VAL A 41 -11.41 -0.01 -0.82
C VAL A 41 -12.55 0.48 -1.70
N VAL A 42 -13.78 0.11 -1.37
CA VAL A 42 -15.01 0.65 -1.97
C VAL A 42 -15.76 1.45 -0.91
N LEU A 43 -15.95 2.74 -1.15
CA LEU A 43 -16.63 3.64 -0.23
C LEU A 43 -18.09 3.86 -0.63
N PRO A 44 -19.02 4.05 0.33
CA PRO A 44 -20.38 4.47 0.03
C PRO A 44 -20.40 5.88 -0.59
N GLU A 45 -21.48 6.23 -1.26
CA GLU A 45 -21.64 7.54 -1.91
C GLU A 45 -21.57 8.69 -0.90
N GLU A 46 -22.18 8.50 0.27
CA GLU A 46 -22.26 9.50 1.35
C GLU A 46 -21.02 9.47 2.26
N PHE A 47 -19.92 8.80 1.84
CA PHE A 47 -18.72 8.78 2.64
C PHE A 47 -18.15 10.19 2.78
N ASN A 48 -17.97 10.60 4.03
CA ASN A 48 -17.33 11.86 4.39
C ASN A 48 -16.42 11.64 5.60
N LEU A 49 -15.13 11.87 5.42
CA LEU A 49 -14.14 11.78 6.47
C LEU A 49 -13.11 12.90 6.29
N ASP A 50 -13.38 14.01 6.97
CA ASP A 50 -12.57 15.22 6.86
C ASP A 50 -11.08 14.98 7.14
N GLY A 51 -10.23 15.48 6.24
CA GLY A 51 -8.78 15.40 6.38
C GLY A 51 -8.16 14.06 5.98
N LEU A 52 -8.94 13.11 5.47
CA LEU A 52 -8.40 11.91 4.83
C LEU A 52 -7.68 12.31 3.52
N THR A 53 -6.41 11.95 3.42
CA THR A 53 -5.52 12.27 2.30
C THR A 53 -4.38 11.26 2.25
N ASP A 54 -3.39 11.48 1.39
CA ASP A 54 -2.16 10.68 1.32
C ASP A 54 -1.64 10.30 2.71
N SER A 55 -1.55 9.00 2.95
CA SER A 55 -1.15 8.42 4.24
C SER A 55 0.22 8.91 4.74
N LYS A 56 1.12 9.31 3.82
CA LYS A 56 2.46 9.81 4.15
C LYS A 56 2.44 11.20 4.80
N LYS A 57 1.36 11.97 4.59
CA LYS A 57 1.15 13.30 5.19
C LYS A 57 0.48 13.24 6.55
N LEU A 58 -0.06 12.10 6.93
CA LEU A 58 -0.75 11.90 8.18
C LEU A 58 0.22 11.48 9.29
N SER A 59 -0.03 11.94 10.53
CA SER A 59 0.65 11.36 11.70
C SER A 59 0.19 9.91 11.93
N GLU A 60 0.99 9.11 12.61
CA GLU A 60 0.67 7.71 12.94
C GLU A 60 -0.71 7.60 13.63
N LYS A 61 -0.95 8.42 14.66
CA LYS A 61 -2.24 8.47 15.37
C LYS A 61 -3.42 8.77 14.44
N LYS A 62 -3.25 9.67 13.45
CA LYS A 62 -4.30 9.96 12.47
C LYS A 62 -4.48 8.81 11.51
N ARG A 63 -3.39 8.15 11.07
CA ARG A 63 -3.49 6.96 10.22
C ARG A 63 -4.25 5.84 10.90
N ASP A 64 -3.97 5.54 12.18
CA ASP A 64 -4.70 4.54 12.94
C ASP A 64 -6.18 4.87 13.08
N PHE A 65 -6.51 6.14 13.36
CA PHE A 65 -7.89 6.60 13.39
C PHE A 65 -8.59 6.38 12.04
N TYR A 66 -7.99 6.83 10.94
CA TYR A 66 -8.57 6.67 9.61
C TYR A 66 -8.64 5.20 9.17
N PHE A 67 -7.68 4.38 9.56
CA PHE A 67 -7.71 2.94 9.30
C PHE A 67 -8.97 2.28 9.86
N GLU A 68 -9.29 2.54 11.13
CA GLU A 68 -10.49 1.97 11.76
C GLU A 68 -11.77 2.57 11.16
N GLU A 69 -11.80 3.89 10.91
CA GLU A 69 -12.97 4.55 10.33
C GLU A 69 -13.24 4.10 8.89
N VAL A 70 -12.22 3.96 8.05
CA VAL A 70 -12.38 3.43 6.69
C VAL A 70 -12.92 2.00 6.73
N LYS A 71 -12.36 1.12 7.56
CA LYS A 71 -12.84 -0.26 7.71
C LYS A 71 -14.29 -0.33 8.18
N ARG A 72 -14.70 0.57 9.09
CA ARG A 72 -16.06 0.62 9.62
C ARG A 72 -17.08 1.11 8.59
N GLN A 73 -16.69 2.04 7.71
CA GLN A 73 -17.61 2.73 6.79
C GLN A 73 -17.58 2.17 5.37
N ALA A 74 -16.51 1.49 4.95
CA ALA A 74 -16.39 0.94 3.61
C ALA A 74 -17.48 -0.10 3.32
N LEU A 75 -17.97 -0.12 2.09
CA LEU A 75 -18.84 -1.19 1.57
C LEU A 75 -18.07 -2.50 1.44
N GLY A 76 -16.78 -2.40 1.15
CA GLY A 76 -15.85 -3.50 1.12
C GLY A 76 -14.42 -3.00 1.09
N TYR A 77 -13.51 -3.80 1.60
CA TYR A 77 -12.07 -3.61 1.46
C TYR A 77 -11.37 -4.95 1.32
N GLY A 78 -10.20 -4.93 0.74
CA GLY A 78 -9.37 -6.11 0.59
C GLY A 78 -7.90 -5.75 0.68
N ILE A 79 -7.07 -6.70 1.07
CA ILE A 79 -5.63 -6.53 1.26
C ILE A 79 -4.90 -7.63 0.49
N GLY A 80 -3.88 -7.23 -0.29
CA GLY A 80 -2.98 -8.16 -0.97
C GLY A 80 -1.57 -7.99 -0.42
N ILE A 81 -0.89 -9.09 -0.12
CA ILE A 81 0.42 -9.13 0.52
C ILE A 81 1.32 -10.07 -0.27
N ILE A 82 2.37 -9.53 -0.88
CA ILE A 82 3.37 -10.31 -1.59
C ILE A 82 4.70 -10.24 -0.82
N ASP A 83 5.21 -11.39 -0.42
CA ASP A 83 6.40 -11.50 0.39
C ASP A 83 7.71 -11.19 -0.37
N GLU A 84 8.80 -11.09 0.37
CA GLU A 84 10.13 -10.80 -0.16
C GLU A 84 10.65 -11.87 -1.11
N LYS A 85 10.29 -13.12 -0.92
CA LYS A 85 10.71 -14.24 -1.78
C LYS A 85 10.08 -14.12 -3.15
N LYS A 86 8.78 -13.82 -3.18
CA LYS A 86 8.07 -13.58 -4.44
C LYS A 86 8.54 -12.29 -5.13
N ILE A 87 8.88 -11.24 -4.36
CA ILE A 87 9.50 -10.03 -4.90
C ILE A 87 10.83 -10.36 -5.59
N ASP A 88 11.67 -11.16 -4.97
CA ASP A 88 12.97 -11.58 -5.54
C ASP A 88 12.80 -12.46 -6.80
N GLU A 89 11.73 -13.26 -6.87
CA GLU A 89 11.40 -14.11 -8.02
C GLU A 89 10.93 -13.31 -9.24
N VAL A 90 9.98 -12.39 -9.04
CA VAL A 90 9.27 -11.74 -10.16
C VAL A 90 9.61 -10.25 -10.36
N ASN A 91 10.42 -9.68 -9.52
CA ASN A 91 10.72 -8.25 -9.31
C ASN A 91 9.58 -7.46 -8.64
N ILE A 92 9.93 -6.26 -8.13
CA ILE A 92 8.99 -5.42 -7.35
C ILE A 92 7.82 -4.88 -8.19
N TYR A 93 8.01 -4.65 -9.48
CA TYR A 93 6.96 -4.13 -10.36
C TYR A 93 5.84 -5.18 -10.53
N GLU A 94 6.20 -6.42 -10.87
CA GLU A 94 5.25 -7.51 -11.02
C GLU A 94 4.65 -7.94 -9.65
N ALA A 95 5.45 -7.97 -8.59
CA ALA A 95 4.95 -8.23 -7.24
C ALA A 95 3.92 -7.18 -6.78
N THR A 96 4.10 -5.90 -7.13
CA THR A 96 3.12 -4.85 -6.86
C THR A 96 1.79 -5.13 -7.57
N LYS A 97 1.86 -5.51 -8.86
CA LYS A 97 0.64 -5.86 -9.62
C LYS A 97 -0.08 -7.07 -9.04
N LEU A 98 0.66 -8.07 -8.59
CA LEU A 98 0.08 -9.24 -7.90
C LEU A 98 -0.61 -8.81 -6.60
N ALA A 99 0.04 -8.01 -5.75
CA ALA A 99 -0.56 -7.51 -4.51
C ALA A 99 -1.86 -6.73 -4.77
N MET A 100 -1.86 -5.87 -5.80
CA MET A 100 -3.07 -5.12 -6.17
C MET A 100 -4.20 -6.03 -6.66
N LYS A 101 -3.89 -7.04 -7.47
CA LYS A 101 -4.88 -8.04 -7.92
C LYS A 101 -5.45 -8.83 -6.75
N GLU A 102 -4.61 -9.30 -5.82
CA GLU A 102 -5.05 -9.98 -4.60
C GLU A 102 -5.96 -9.08 -3.74
N ALA A 103 -5.61 -7.80 -3.56
CA ALA A 103 -6.43 -6.86 -2.81
C ALA A 103 -7.81 -6.66 -3.46
N ILE A 104 -7.87 -6.56 -4.79
CA ILE A 104 -9.12 -6.43 -5.54
C ILE A 104 -9.97 -7.69 -5.38
N GLU A 105 -9.39 -8.88 -5.53
CA GLU A 105 -10.10 -10.15 -5.39
C GLU A 105 -10.58 -10.37 -3.94
N ASP A 106 -9.81 -9.94 -2.95
CA ASP A 106 -10.24 -9.98 -1.55
C ASP A 106 -11.42 -9.02 -1.29
N CYS A 107 -11.38 -7.80 -1.82
CA CYS A 107 -12.47 -6.83 -1.73
C CYS A 107 -13.76 -7.34 -2.40
N LYS A 108 -13.66 -8.02 -3.55
CA LYS A 108 -14.81 -8.62 -4.26
C LYS A 108 -15.58 -9.64 -3.44
N LYS A 109 -14.99 -10.23 -2.41
CA LYS A 109 -15.70 -11.12 -1.47
C LYS A 109 -16.71 -10.39 -0.60
N MET A 110 -16.52 -9.07 -0.38
CA MET A 110 -17.38 -8.22 0.46
C MET A 110 -18.41 -7.45 -0.37
N CYS A 111 -18.02 -6.94 -1.54
CA CYS A 111 -18.92 -6.14 -2.38
C CYS A 111 -18.56 -6.26 -3.87
N LYS A 112 -19.52 -5.86 -4.72
CA LYS A 112 -19.29 -5.72 -6.17
C LYS A 112 -18.29 -4.59 -6.44
N ILE A 113 -17.51 -4.70 -7.52
CA ILE A 113 -16.67 -3.63 -8.08
C ILE A 113 -17.11 -3.42 -9.53
N GLU A 114 -17.39 -2.16 -9.89
CA GLU A 114 -17.83 -1.77 -11.25
C GLU A 114 -16.77 -0.95 -11.97
N HIS A 115 -15.89 -0.26 -11.22
CA HIS A 115 -14.79 0.53 -11.75
C HIS A 115 -13.66 0.59 -10.74
N VAL A 116 -12.40 0.62 -11.21
CA VAL A 116 -11.21 0.72 -10.35
C VAL A 116 -10.47 2.03 -10.64
N LEU A 117 -10.27 2.83 -9.61
CA LEU A 117 -9.33 3.96 -9.58
C LEU A 117 -8.01 3.47 -8.98
N ILE A 118 -6.90 3.66 -9.65
CA ILE A 118 -5.60 3.14 -9.23
C ILE A 118 -4.51 4.22 -9.28
N ASP A 119 -3.62 4.25 -8.28
CA ASP A 119 -2.48 5.16 -8.31
C ASP A 119 -1.40 4.64 -9.28
N ALA A 120 -1.29 5.35 -10.42
CA ALA A 120 -0.23 5.29 -11.43
C ALA A 120 0.29 3.89 -11.87
N MET A 121 -0.47 2.79 -11.66
CA MET A 121 -0.07 1.43 -12.04
C MET A 121 -0.98 0.88 -13.15
N PRO A 122 -0.44 0.41 -14.28
CA PRO A 122 -1.24 -0.29 -15.28
C PRO A 122 -1.55 -1.72 -14.82
N LEU A 123 -2.83 -2.05 -14.74
CA LEU A 123 -3.34 -3.40 -14.49
C LEU A 123 -4.25 -3.83 -15.63
N GLU A 124 -4.35 -5.14 -15.81
CA GLU A 124 -5.36 -5.78 -16.67
C GLU A 124 -6.37 -6.49 -15.77
N LEU A 125 -7.62 -6.06 -15.82
CA LEU A 125 -8.75 -6.58 -15.05
C LEU A 125 -9.97 -6.74 -15.95
N ASP A 126 -10.96 -7.51 -15.49
CA ASP A 126 -12.25 -7.68 -16.17
C ASP A 126 -13.22 -6.50 -15.95
N VAL A 127 -12.77 -5.43 -15.31
CA VAL A 127 -13.52 -4.19 -15.05
C VAL A 127 -12.73 -2.98 -15.55
N ASP A 128 -13.44 -1.89 -15.84
CA ASP A 128 -12.82 -0.65 -16.29
C ASP A 128 -11.89 -0.05 -15.23
N ILE A 129 -10.76 0.48 -15.68
CA ILE A 129 -9.73 1.06 -14.81
C ILE A 129 -9.45 2.51 -15.24
N THR A 130 -9.31 3.39 -14.26
CA THR A 130 -8.75 4.72 -14.44
C THR A 130 -7.46 4.84 -13.62
N SER A 131 -6.32 4.97 -14.29
CA SER A 131 -5.03 5.22 -13.65
C SER A 131 -4.84 6.72 -13.42
N ILE A 132 -4.54 7.10 -12.19
CA ILE A 132 -4.46 8.51 -11.75
C ILE A 132 -3.06 8.77 -11.17
N ILE A 133 -2.29 9.65 -11.80
CA ILE A 133 -1.00 10.08 -11.25
C ILE A 133 -1.24 10.89 -9.97
N LYS A 134 -0.63 10.46 -8.87
CA LYS A 134 -0.87 10.95 -7.50
C LYS A 134 -2.34 10.78 -7.10
N GLY A 135 -2.85 9.59 -7.33
CA GLY A 135 -4.23 9.24 -7.04
C GLY A 135 -4.55 9.34 -5.55
N ASP A 136 -3.60 9.01 -4.70
CA ASP A 136 -3.64 9.14 -3.24
C ASP A 136 -3.92 10.57 -2.73
N LEU A 137 -3.71 11.59 -3.58
CA LEU A 137 -4.06 12.98 -3.32
C LEU A 137 -5.38 13.42 -3.99
N LYS A 138 -5.82 12.72 -5.03
CA LYS A 138 -6.86 13.20 -5.96
C LYS A 138 -8.16 12.41 -5.90
N SER A 139 -8.14 11.23 -5.29
CA SER A 139 -9.28 10.35 -5.11
C SER A 139 -9.39 9.95 -3.64
N ILE A 140 -10.56 10.18 -3.05
CA ILE A 140 -10.82 9.82 -1.66
C ILE A 140 -10.76 8.30 -1.46
N THR A 141 -11.16 7.53 -2.47
CA THR A 141 -11.15 6.07 -2.43
C THR A 141 -9.73 5.52 -2.48
N ILE A 142 -8.85 6.11 -3.31
CA ILE A 142 -7.40 5.78 -3.31
C ILE A 142 -6.74 6.23 -2.00
N SER A 143 -7.08 7.42 -1.46
CA SER A 143 -6.59 7.88 -0.16
C SER A 143 -6.93 6.89 0.96
N ALA A 144 -8.15 6.34 0.95
CA ALA A 144 -8.58 5.32 1.90
C ALA A 144 -7.75 4.03 1.74
N ALA A 145 -7.54 3.56 0.51
CA ALA A 145 -6.70 2.40 0.23
C ALA A 145 -5.25 2.62 0.70
N SER A 146 -4.68 3.82 0.45
CA SER A 146 -3.35 4.21 0.93
C SER A 146 -3.19 4.04 2.44
N VAL A 147 -4.19 4.49 3.21
CA VAL A 147 -4.18 4.34 4.68
C VAL A 147 -4.25 2.86 5.09
N ILE A 148 -5.15 2.08 4.48
CA ILE A 148 -5.26 0.64 4.79
C ILE A 148 -3.96 -0.09 4.50
N ALA A 149 -3.37 0.10 3.32
CA ALA A 149 -2.11 -0.53 2.94
C ALA A 149 -0.97 -0.10 3.90
N LYS A 150 -0.86 1.21 4.18
CA LYS A 150 0.21 1.77 5.01
C LYS A 150 0.18 1.27 6.45
N VAL A 151 -0.97 1.31 7.10
CA VAL A 151 -1.10 0.86 8.49
C VAL A 151 -0.87 -0.65 8.59
N THR A 152 -1.42 -1.43 7.65
CA THR A 152 -1.20 -2.88 7.59
C THR A 152 0.29 -3.21 7.53
N ARG A 153 1.02 -2.60 6.59
CA ARG A 153 2.45 -2.87 6.44
C ARG A 153 3.26 -2.35 7.63
N ASP A 154 2.96 -1.17 8.17
CA ASP A 154 3.68 -0.62 9.31
C ASP A 154 3.58 -1.53 10.54
N ARG A 155 2.40 -2.10 10.82
CA ARG A 155 2.19 -3.08 11.90
C ARG A 155 3.03 -4.35 11.68
N MET A 156 3.14 -4.86 10.45
CA MET A 156 4.01 -6.00 10.13
C MET A 156 5.49 -5.69 10.41
N LEU A 157 5.95 -4.48 10.10
CA LEU A 157 7.34 -4.07 10.38
C LEU A 157 7.57 -3.80 11.88
N ASP A 158 6.54 -3.43 12.64
CA ASP A 158 6.62 -3.31 14.10
C ASP A 158 6.76 -4.69 14.75
N GLU A 159 5.99 -5.68 14.30
CA GLU A 159 6.14 -7.08 14.73
C GLU A 159 7.53 -7.65 14.39
N LEU A 160 8.06 -7.31 13.20
CA LEU A 160 9.41 -7.72 12.80
C LEU A 160 10.49 -7.03 13.64
N HIS A 161 10.25 -5.77 14.06
CA HIS A 161 11.15 -5.07 14.97
C HIS A 161 11.25 -5.73 16.35
N GLU A 162 10.17 -6.30 16.88
CA GLU A 162 10.20 -7.03 18.16
C GLU A 162 11.12 -8.24 18.09
N LYS A 163 11.22 -8.91 16.93
CA LYS A 163 12.12 -10.05 16.71
C LYS A 163 13.57 -9.60 16.47
N TYR A 164 13.75 -8.49 15.76
CA TYR A 164 15.04 -8.01 15.27
C TYR A 164 15.26 -6.53 15.58
N PRO A 165 15.33 -6.13 16.86
CA PRO A 165 15.38 -4.71 17.26
C PRO A 165 16.64 -3.97 16.77
N MET A 166 17.74 -4.71 16.47
CA MET A 166 19.00 -4.13 15.98
C MET A 166 18.85 -3.40 14.65
N TYR A 167 17.90 -3.79 13.76
CA TYR A 167 17.70 -3.15 12.47
C TYR A 167 16.83 -1.88 12.52
N ASP A 168 16.19 -1.58 13.66
CA ASP A 168 15.35 -0.39 13.87
C ASP A 168 14.14 -0.27 12.91
N PHE A 169 13.54 -1.39 12.54
CA PHE A 169 12.41 -1.45 11.59
C PHE A 169 11.21 -0.61 12.02
N LYS A 170 11.00 -0.44 13.32
CA LYS A 170 9.95 0.44 13.85
C LYS A 170 10.08 1.88 13.35
N LYS A 171 11.29 2.40 13.21
CA LYS A 171 11.54 3.75 12.72
C LYS A 171 11.72 3.82 11.22
N ASN A 172 12.58 2.94 10.67
CA ASN A 172 12.94 3.02 9.26
C ASN A 172 11.96 2.29 8.34
N LYS A 173 11.01 1.49 8.88
CA LYS A 173 10.02 0.69 8.13
C LYS A 173 10.64 -0.13 6.99
N GLY A 174 11.89 -0.56 7.20
CA GLY A 174 12.65 -1.38 6.25
C GLY A 174 13.41 -0.60 5.17
N TYR A 175 13.33 0.71 5.14
CA TYR A 175 14.08 1.53 4.20
C TYR A 175 15.59 1.53 4.46
N PRO A 176 16.44 1.75 3.43
CA PRO A 176 17.91 1.72 3.52
C PRO A 176 18.48 2.95 4.23
N THR A 177 18.08 3.15 5.50
CA THR A 177 18.70 4.19 6.34
C THR A 177 20.12 3.79 6.72
N LYS A 178 20.95 4.76 7.10
CA LYS A 178 22.32 4.50 7.57
C LYS A 178 22.33 3.40 8.66
N LYS A 179 21.46 3.51 9.66
CA LYS A 179 21.36 2.55 10.76
C LYS A 179 20.98 1.15 10.28
N HIS A 180 20.07 1.04 9.29
CA HIS A 180 19.69 -0.26 8.73
C HIS A 180 20.86 -0.90 7.97
N LEU A 181 21.60 -0.11 7.18
CA LEU A 181 22.76 -0.60 6.44
C LEU A 181 23.92 -1.01 7.38
N GLU A 182 24.19 -0.22 8.44
CA GLU A 182 25.16 -0.57 9.47
C GLU A 182 24.76 -1.87 10.18
N ALA A 183 23.48 -2.07 10.49
CA ALA A 183 22.99 -3.31 11.10
C ALA A 183 23.15 -4.52 10.15
N ILE A 184 22.97 -4.36 8.84
CA ILE A 184 23.24 -5.43 7.85
C ILE A 184 24.74 -5.81 7.86
N GLU A 185 25.64 -4.83 7.89
CA GLU A 185 27.09 -5.10 7.94
C GLU A 185 27.51 -5.76 9.27
N GLU A 186 26.87 -5.44 10.39
CA GLU A 186 27.23 -5.97 11.73
C GLU A 186 26.57 -7.32 12.05
N TYR A 187 25.28 -7.48 11.74
CA TYR A 187 24.48 -8.65 12.14
C TYR A 187 24.09 -9.56 10.96
N GLY A 188 24.43 -9.17 9.73
CA GLY A 188 24.02 -9.88 8.52
C GLY A 188 22.62 -9.52 8.04
N ILE A 189 22.07 -10.40 7.22
CA ILE A 189 20.69 -10.30 6.72
C ILE A 189 19.81 -11.33 7.45
N ILE A 190 18.50 -11.03 7.48
CA ILE A 190 17.46 -11.98 7.93
C ILE A 190 16.68 -12.50 6.72
N ASP A 191 15.86 -13.51 6.92
CA ASP A 191 15.10 -14.15 5.83
C ASP A 191 14.14 -13.20 5.11
N GLU A 192 13.63 -12.19 5.82
CA GLU A 192 12.73 -11.18 5.29
C GLU A 192 13.42 -10.08 4.46
N HIS A 193 14.76 -10.10 4.31
CA HIS A 193 15.47 -9.20 3.42
C HIS A 193 15.31 -9.62 1.95
N ARG A 194 15.09 -8.62 1.10
CA ARG A 194 14.97 -8.77 -0.36
C ARG A 194 16.36 -8.91 -0.99
N ARG A 195 16.73 -10.12 -1.35
CA ARG A 195 18.09 -10.46 -1.83
C ARG A 195 18.43 -9.84 -3.18
N SER A 196 17.42 -9.54 -3.99
CA SER A 196 17.61 -8.86 -5.30
C SER A 196 17.88 -7.35 -5.19
N TYR A 197 17.65 -6.74 -4.00
CA TYR A 197 17.86 -5.30 -3.81
C TYR A 197 19.33 -4.97 -3.61
N GLY A 198 19.80 -3.91 -4.31
CA GLY A 198 21.23 -3.55 -4.39
C GLY A 198 22.01 -3.64 -3.08
N PRO A 199 21.60 -2.97 -1.97
CA PRO A 199 22.35 -3.03 -0.72
C PRO A 199 22.47 -4.44 -0.13
N VAL A 200 21.40 -5.25 -0.20
CA VAL A 200 21.38 -6.63 0.30
C VAL A 200 22.21 -7.54 -0.62
N LYS A 201 22.04 -7.39 -1.93
CA LYS A 201 22.82 -8.13 -2.92
C LYS A 201 24.32 -7.86 -2.77
N ASN A 202 24.73 -6.60 -2.63
CA ASN A 202 26.13 -6.23 -2.43
C ASN A 202 26.73 -6.81 -1.14
N TYR A 203 25.94 -6.92 -0.07
CA TYR A 203 26.36 -7.57 1.17
C TYR A 203 26.62 -9.06 0.94
N LEU A 204 25.71 -9.74 0.27
CA LEU A 204 25.87 -11.19 -0.05
C LEU A 204 27.11 -11.47 -0.90
N GLU A 205 27.33 -10.66 -1.97
CA GLU A 205 28.50 -10.80 -2.87
C GLU A 205 29.85 -10.57 -2.15
N LYS A 206 29.89 -9.80 -1.07
CA LYS A 206 31.11 -9.61 -0.26
C LYS A 206 31.34 -10.74 0.74
N SER A 207 30.30 -11.48 1.10
CA SER A 207 30.34 -12.52 2.14
C SER A 207 30.62 -13.91 1.57
N GLU A 208 30.61 -14.07 0.23
CA GLU A 208 31.07 -15.25 -0.52
C GLU A 208 32.58 -15.18 -0.78
#